data_17a84d5fd90f3e3efb1b15df0f8a7926
#
_entry.id   17a84d5fd90f3e3efb1b15df0f8a7926
#
_cell.length_a   1.000
_cell.length_b   1.000
_cell.length_c   1.000
_cell.angle_alpha   90.00
_cell.angle_beta   90.00
_cell.angle_gamma   90.00
#
_symmetry.space_group_name_H-M   'P 1'
#
loop_
_entity.id
_entity.type
_entity.pdbx_description
1 polymer ?
#
loop_
_entity_poly.entity_id
_entity_poly.type
_entity_poly.pdbx_seq_one_letter_code
_entity_poly.pdbx_strand_id
1 'polypeptide(L)'
;EEASKKTALALESVVTNGTGRNAFIDGYRVGGKTGTAQKVKDGAYMSGNYILSFIGFLPADNPKVVVYVAIDNPKGIVQYGGTVAAPIAKAILEDSINALNIPKSEDAKEKNYQLWDKRYAEVPNVVNQKLSDVKGSLQKFDVQYTGTGEYILFQSPSAGERVYEGTKIRILLGDKK
;
A
#
# COMPACT_ATOMS: atom_id res chain seq x y z
N GLU A 1 -7.22 -13.06 27.91
CA GLU A 1 -7.70 -11.80 27.33
C GLU A 1 -6.57 -10.76 27.22
N GLU A 2 -5.86 -10.43 28.31
CA GLU A 2 -4.77 -9.45 28.29
C GLU A 2 -3.61 -9.85 27.36
N ALA A 3 -3.18 -11.09 27.38
CA ALA A 3 -2.13 -11.61 26.50
C ALA A 3 -2.53 -11.48 25.02
N SER A 4 -3.81 -11.77 24.69
CA SER A 4 -4.33 -11.61 23.33
C SER A 4 -4.29 -10.16 22.86
N LYS A 5 -4.68 -9.20 23.69
CA LYS A 5 -4.60 -7.76 23.39
C LYS A 5 -3.15 -7.30 23.16
N LYS A 6 -2.22 -7.71 24.02
CA LYS A 6 -0.78 -7.41 23.84
C LYS A 6 -0.22 -8.01 22.56
N THR A 7 -0.63 -9.23 22.22
CA THR A 7 -0.22 -9.90 20.97
C THR A 7 -0.76 -9.15 19.76
N ALA A 8 -2.03 -8.72 19.78
CA ALA A 8 -2.63 -7.93 18.69
C ALA A 8 -1.87 -6.62 18.46
N LEU A 9 -1.50 -5.90 19.51
CA LEU A 9 -0.66 -4.68 19.41
C LEU A 9 0.73 -4.97 18.83
N ALA A 10 1.36 -6.07 19.23
CA ALA A 10 2.63 -6.48 18.64
C ALA A 10 2.50 -6.82 17.15
N LEU A 11 1.43 -7.49 16.76
CA LEU A 11 1.14 -7.82 15.35
C LEU A 11 0.77 -6.58 14.52
N GLU A 12 0.14 -5.57 15.12
CA GLU A 12 -0.05 -4.27 14.49
C GLU A 12 1.31 -3.57 14.22
N SER A 13 2.25 -3.66 15.15
CA SER A 13 3.62 -3.15 14.96
C SER A 13 4.36 -3.86 13.82
N VAL A 14 4.11 -5.14 13.57
CA VAL A 14 4.67 -5.86 12.41
C VAL A 14 4.21 -5.25 11.09
N VAL A 15 2.98 -4.73 11.04
CA VAL A 15 2.42 -4.09 9.84
C VAL A 15 2.86 -2.62 9.73
N THR A 16 2.94 -1.88 10.82
CA THR A 16 3.34 -0.47 10.78
C THR A 16 4.85 -0.28 10.61
N ASN A 17 5.68 -1.10 11.27
CA ASN A 17 7.13 -0.92 11.38
C ASN A 17 7.95 -2.13 10.90
N GLY A 18 7.33 -3.29 10.70
CA GLY A 18 8.03 -4.56 10.50
C GLY A 18 7.91 -5.12 9.09
N THR A 19 8.07 -6.45 9.00
CA THR A 19 8.07 -7.22 7.74
C THR A 19 6.70 -7.29 7.06
N GLY A 20 5.62 -6.94 7.75
CA GLY A 20 4.24 -6.93 7.24
C GLY A 20 3.80 -5.60 6.61
N ARG A 21 4.70 -4.62 6.47
CA ARG A 21 4.38 -3.25 6.06
C ARG A 21 3.63 -3.12 4.74
N ASN A 22 3.75 -4.10 3.84
CA ASN A 22 3.02 -4.11 2.58
C ASN A 22 1.52 -4.46 2.74
N ALA A 23 1.11 -4.86 3.95
CA ALA A 23 -0.30 -5.02 4.32
C ALA A 23 -0.89 -3.77 5.02
N PHE A 24 -0.12 -2.70 5.17
CA PHE A 24 -0.58 -1.47 5.80
C PHE A 24 -1.71 -0.81 5.00
N ILE A 25 -2.79 -0.42 5.68
CA ILE A 25 -3.93 0.31 5.12
C ILE A 25 -4.10 1.60 5.92
N ASP A 26 -4.05 2.72 5.23
CA ASP A 26 -4.14 4.05 5.82
C ASP A 26 -5.50 4.31 6.48
N GLY A 27 -5.48 4.77 7.71
CA GLY A 27 -6.69 4.99 8.50
C GLY A 27 -7.27 3.73 9.15
N TYR A 28 -6.58 2.57 9.06
CA TYR A 28 -7.04 1.32 9.67
C TYR A 28 -5.93 0.66 10.51
N ARG A 29 -6.33 0.05 11.60
CA ARG A 29 -5.44 -0.72 12.46
C ARG A 29 -5.37 -2.15 11.97
N VAL A 30 -4.33 -2.47 11.20
CA VAL A 30 -4.09 -3.80 10.65
C VAL A 30 -3.03 -4.50 11.47
N GLY A 31 -3.35 -5.67 12.00
CA GLY A 31 -2.39 -6.59 12.60
C GLY A 31 -2.08 -7.74 11.68
N GLY A 32 -0.86 -8.28 11.73
CA GLY A 32 -0.52 -9.44 10.89
C GLY A 32 0.89 -9.97 11.07
N LYS A 33 1.14 -11.14 10.44
CA LYS A 33 2.43 -11.82 10.49
C LYS A 33 2.76 -12.48 9.16
N THR A 34 3.99 -12.27 8.71
CA THR A 34 4.56 -12.94 7.54
C THR A 34 5.05 -14.34 7.87
N GLY A 35 4.94 -15.26 6.94
CA GLY A 35 5.56 -16.58 6.97
C GLY A 35 6.40 -16.83 5.72
N THR A 36 7.54 -17.48 5.89
CA THR A 36 8.38 -17.96 4.80
C THR A 36 8.90 -19.33 5.23
N ALA A 37 8.15 -20.38 4.90
CA ALA A 37 8.42 -21.74 5.32
C ALA A 37 9.09 -22.52 4.18
N GLN A 38 10.28 -23.03 4.41
CA GLN A 38 10.97 -23.88 3.46
C GLN A 38 10.27 -25.23 3.34
N LYS A 39 10.04 -25.69 2.11
CA LYS A 39 9.40 -26.98 1.86
C LYS A 39 10.33 -28.13 2.25
N VAL A 40 9.73 -29.24 2.65
CA VAL A 40 10.45 -30.47 3.03
C VAL A 40 10.09 -31.57 2.03
N LYS A 41 11.09 -32.34 1.60
CA LYS A 41 10.93 -33.53 0.84
C LYS A 41 11.88 -34.61 1.37
N ASP A 42 11.38 -35.81 1.57
CA ASP A 42 12.14 -36.96 2.07
C ASP A 42 12.93 -36.66 3.37
N GLY A 43 12.33 -35.84 4.28
CA GLY A 43 12.93 -35.46 5.55
C GLY A 43 13.95 -34.32 5.47
N ALA A 44 14.24 -33.75 4.30
CA ALA A 44 15.21 -32.68 4.11
C ALA A 44 14.57 -31.39 3.59
N TYR A 45 15.10 -30.23 3.99
CA TYR A 45 14.67 -28.94 3.47
C TYR A 45 15.08 -28.74 2.01
N MET A 46 14.12 -28.35 1.19
CA MET A 46 14.32 -28.07 -0.23
C MET A 46 14.83 -26.64 -0.44
N SER A 47 16.11 -26.46 -0.77
CA SER A 47 16.64 -25.13 -1.08
C SER A 47 15.89 -24.45 -2.23
N GLY A 48 15.56 -23.15 -2.08
CA GLY A 48 14.85 -22.36 -3.09
C GLY A 48 13.37 -22.72 -3.29
N ASN A 49 12.77 -23.52 -2.39
CA ASN A 49 11.37 -23.91 -2.44
C ASN A 49 10.68 -23.53 -1.13
N TYR A 50 9.76 -22.57 -1.20
CA TYR A 50 9.11 -22.00 -0.01
C TYR A 50 7.60 -21.94 -0.17
N ILE A 51 6.89 -22.01 0.96
CA ILE A 51 5.52 -21.55 1.10
C ILE A 51 5.60 -20.15 1.71
N LEU A 52 5.14 -19.16 0.97
CA LEU A 52 5.09 -17.78 1.39
C LEU A 52 3.72 -17.46 1.92
N SER A 53 3.62 -16.92 3.13
CA SER A 53 2.31 -16.65 3.70
C SER A 53 2.25 -15.31 4.43
N PHE A 54 1.05 -14.84 4.60
CA PHE A 54 0.69 -13.73 5.47
C PHE A 54 -0.68 -14.00 6.09
N ILE A 55 -0.74 -13.88 7.41
CA ILE A 55 -2.01 -13.79 8.14
C ILE A 55 -2.20 -12.33 8.55
N GLY A 56 -3.37 -11.78 8.24
CA GLY A 56 -3.74 -10.41 8.60
C GLY A 56 -5.14 -10.34 9.19
N PHE A 57 -5.38 -9.36 10.04
CA PHE A 57 -6.69 -9.10 10.63
C PHE A 57 -6.89 -7.60 10.87
N LEU A 58 -8.14 -7.18 10.86
CA LEU A 58 -8.54 -5.81 11.15
C LEU A 58 -9.98 -5.71 11.72
N PRO A 59 -10.27 -4.64 12.49
CA PRO A 59 -9.33 -3.77 13.21
C PRO A 59 -8.50 -4.55 14.25
N ALA A 60 -7.25 -4.12 14.53
CA ALA A 60 -6.36 -4.87 15.42
C ALA A 60 -6.83 -4.93 16.88
N ASP A 61 -7.60 -3.95 17.32
CA ASP A 61 -8.18 -3.84 18.66
C ASP A 61 -9.50 -4.61 18.82
N ASN A 62 -10.29 -4.75 17.74
CA ASN A 62 -11.55 -5.47 17.72
C ASN A 62 -11.77 -6.18 16.37
N PRO A 63 -11.07 -7.29 16.12
CA PRO A 63 -11.04 -7.95 14.83
C PRO A 63 -12.43 -8.35 14.31
N LYS A 64 -12.73 -7.93 13.08
CA LYS A 64 -13.94 -8.29 12.32
C LYS A 64 -13.62 -9.21 11.15
N VAL A 65 -12.40 -9.14 10.63
CA VAL A 65 -11.92 -9.91 9.48
C VAL A 65 -10.57 -10.51 9.80
N VAL A 66 -10.37 -11.76 9.43
CA VAL A 66 -9.08 -12.45 9.40
C VAL A 66 -8.88 -12.99 7.99
N VAL A 67 -7.72 -12.71 7.41
CA VAL A 67 -7.32 -13.18 6.08
C VAL A 67 -6.04 -13.97 6.19
N TYR A 68 -5.99 -15.14 5.57
CA TYR A 68 -4.78 -15.92 5.41
C TYR A 68 -4.49 -16.14 3.94
N VAL A 69 -3.32 -15.69 3.49
CA VAL A 69 -2.82 -15.90 2.13
C VAL A 69 -1.62 -16.83 2.21
N ALA A 70 -1.63 -17.91 1.44
CA ALA A 70 -0.51 -18.81 1.28
C ALA A 70 -0.24 -19.06 -0.21
N ILE A 71 1.02 -18.94 -0.62
CA ILE A 71 1.47 -19.11 -2.00
C ILE A 71 2.52 -20.19 -2.01
N ASP A 72 2.22 -21.31 -2.68
CA ASP A 72 3.11 -22.44 -2.75
C ASP A 72 4.16 -22.25 -3.85
N ASN A 73 5.40 -22.18 -3.45
CA ASN A 73 6.59 -22.28 -4.29
C ASN A 73 6.59 -21.35 -5.52
N PRO A 74 6.31 -20.04 -5.38
CA PRO A 74 6.36 -19.13 -6.51
C PRO A 74 7.78 -19.07 -7.11
N LYS A 75 7.87 -18.95 -8.43
CA LYS A 75 9.14 -18.90 -9.16
C LYS A 75 9.33 -17.55 -9.85
N GLY A 76 10.58 -17.18 -10.08
CA GLY A 76 10.92 -15.94 -10.80
C GLY A 76 10.69 -14.64 -10.00
N ILE A 77 10.43 -14.73 -8.70
CA ILE A 77 10.22 -13.59 -7.80
C ILE A 77 10.99 -13.75 -6.49
N VAL A 78 11.15 -12.66 -5.76
CA VAL A 78 11.72 -12.67 -4.41
C VAL A 78 10.80 -13.45 -3.47
N GLN A 79 11.34 -14.46 -2.80
CA GLN A 79 10.56 -15.41 -2.00
C GLN A 79 10.46 -14.96 -0.51
N TYR A 80 9.71 -13.88 -0.25
CA TYR A 80 9.37 -13.43 1.10
C TYR A 80 7.86 -13.17 1.23
N GLY A 81 7.26 -13.70 2.31
CA GLY A 81 5.82 -13.53 2.57
C GLY A 81 5.38 -12.06 2.64
N GLY A 82 6.21 -11.19 3.21
CA GLY A 82 5.95 -9.75 3.30
C GLY A 82 5.97 -9.04 1.94
N THR A 83 6.69 -9.57 0.95
CA THR A 83 6.77 -8.99 -0.39
C THR A 83 5.68 -9.52 -1.32
N VAL A 84 5.28 -10.78 -1.15
CA VAL A 84 4.39 -11.47 -2.09
C VAL A 84 2.99 -11.67 -1.50
N ALA A 85 2.89 -12.22 -0.29
CA ALA A 85 1.59 -12.56 0.32
C ALA A 85 0.91 -11.34 1.00
N ALA A 86 1.70 -10.45 1.63
CA ALA A 86 1.14 -9.30 2.32
C ALA A 86 0.40 -8.29 1.43
N PRO A 87 0.87 -7.94 0.20
CA PRO A 87 0.10 -7.09 -0.71
C PRO A 87 -1.23 -7.70 -1.16
N ILE A 88 -1.27 -9.02 -1.34
CA ILE A 88 -2.51 -9.73 -1.70
C ILE A 88 -3.49 -9.70 -0.53
N ALA A 89 -3.01 -9.98 0.68
CA ALA A 89 -3.83 -9.88 1.89
C ALA A 89 -4.35 -8.45 2.10
N LYS A 90 -3.54 -7.43 1.80
CA LYS A 90 -3.97 -6.03 1.83
C LYS A 90 -5.17 -5.79 0.92
N ALA A 91 -5.10 -6.20 -0.34
CA ALA A 91 -6.19 -6.02 -1.31
C ALA A 91 -7.49 -6.69 -0.80
N ILE A 92 -7.40 -7.92 -0.29
CA ILE A 92 -8.56 -8.62 0.28
C ILE A 92 -9.13 -7.89 1.50
N LEU A 93 -8.27 -7.35 2.37
CA LEU A 93 -8.70 -6.58 3.53
C LEU A 93 -9.37 -5.26 3.13
N GLU A 94 -8.85 -4.56 2.10
CA GLU A 94 -9.45 -3.33 1.54
C GLU A 94 -10.85 -3.61 0.96
N ASP A 95 -11.01 -4.70 0.20
CA ASP A 95 -12.32 -5.14 -0.29
C ASP A 95 -13.28 -5.49 0.87
N SER A 96 -12.76 -6.15 1.90
CA SER A 96 -13.55 -6.51 3.10
C SER A 96 -14.01 -5.28 3.89
N ILE A 97 -13.16 -4.24 4.00
CA ILE A 97 -13.52 -2.96 4.61
C ILE A 97 -14.76 -2.36 3.91
N ASN A 98 -14.74 -2.34 2.59
CA ASN A 98 -15.84 -1.80 1.79
C ASN A 98 -17.10 -2.66 1.92
N ALA A 99 -16.97 -3.98 1.81
CA ALA A 99 -18.11 -4.91 1.87
C ALA A 99 -18.81 -4.93 3.24
N LEU A 100 -18.04 -4.76 4.32
CA LEU A 100 -18.54 -4.81 5.69
C LEU A 100 -18.76 -3.41 6.31
N ASN A 101 -18.53 -2.34 5.55
CA ASN A 101 -18.62 -0.95 6.00
C ASN A 101 -17.84 -0.70 7.30
N ILE A 102 -16.60 -1.20 7.38
CA ILE A 102 -15.76 -1.01 8.57
C ILE A 102 -15.28 0.45 8.60
N PRO A 103 -15.56 1.21 9.67
CA PRO A 103 -15.14 2.60 9.76
C PRO A 103 -13.64 2.72 9.96
N LYS A 104 -13.07 3.87 9.58
CA LYS A 104 -11.68 4.22 9.92
C LYS A 104 -11.51 4.31 11.43
N SER A 105 -10.33 3.94 11.92
CA SER A 105 -9.96 4.05 13.32
C SER A 105 -9.42 5.46 13.62
N GLU A 106 -9.94 6.12 14.65
CA GLU A 106 -9.48 7.46 15.06
C GLU A 106 -8.01 7.45 15.54
N ASP A 107 -7.57 6.33 16.12
CA ASP A 107 -6.24 6.09 16.65
C ASP A 107 -5.38 5.21 15.73
N ALA A 108 -5.69 5.16 14.43
CA ALA A 108 -4.87 4.47 13.45
C ALA A 108 -3.44 5.03 13.43
N LYS A 109 -2.46 4.13 13.46
CA LYS A 109 -1.06 4.54 13.42
C LYS A 109 -0.65 4.96 12.02
N GLU A 110 0.24 5.94 11.93
CA GLU A 110 0.89 6.30 10.68
C GLU A 110 1.91 5.23 10.27
N LYS A 111 2.05 5.04 8.97
CA LYS A 111 3.06 4.15 8.42
C LYS A 111 4.45 4.75 8.63
N ASN A 112 5.35 3.99 9.25
CA ASN A 112 6.76 4.36 9.28
C ASN A 112 7.43 4.00 7.95
N TYR A 113 7.61 4.99 7.06
CA TYR A 113 8.25 4.82 5.76
C TYR A 113 9.76 4.65 5.91
N GLN A 114 10.30 3.62 5.26
CA GLN A 114 11.74 3.43 5.08
C GLN A 114 12.19 3.98 3.72
N LEU A 115 13.50 4.13 3.51
CA LEU A 115 14.06 4.73 2.28
C LEU A 115 13.60 4.04 0.97
N TRP A 116 13.34 2.73 1.03
CA TRP A 116 12.90 1.93 -0.12
C TRP A 116 11.38 1.77 -0.23
N ASP A 117 10.60 2.28 0.72
CA ASP A 117 9.15 2.23 0.63
C ASP A 117 8.66 3.24 -0.40
N LYS A 118 7.81 2.77 -1.31
CA LYS A 118 7.11 3.69 -2.23
C LYS A 118 6.11 4.52 -1.45
N ARG A 119 6.27 5.83 -1.48
CA ARG A 119 5.34 6.78 -0.87
C ARG A 119 4.18 7.03 -1.81
N TYR A 120 3.01 7.29 -1.23
CA TYR A 120 1.86 7.76 -1.97
C TYR A 120 1.78 9.29 -1.92
N ALA A 121 1.29 9.86 -2.98
CA ALA A 121 0.91 11.26 -3.06
C ALA A 121 -0.47 11.38 -3.68
N GLU A 122 -1.23 12.36 -3.24
CA GLU A 122 -2.50 12.71 -3.85
C GLU A 122 -2.24 13.63 -5.04
N VAL A 123 -2.87 13.34 -6.17
CA VAL A 123 -2.74 14.13 -7.40
C VAL A 123 -3.42 15.50 -7.18
N PRO A 124 -2.67 16.61 -7.28
CA PRO A 124 -3.24 17.93 -7.07
C PRO A 124 -4.20 18.31 -8.19
N ASN A 125 -5.20 19.14 -7.89
CA ASN A 125 -6.01 19.74 -8.95
C ASN A 125 -5.23 20.93 -9.54
N VAL A 126 -4.80 20.81 -10.79
CA VAL A 126 -4.06 21.87 -11.49
C VAL A 126 -4.78 22.36 -12.76
N VAL A 127 -5.95 21.80 -13.08
CA VAL A 127 -6.73 22.23 -14.24
C VAL A 127 -7.22 23.67 -14.07
N ASN A 128 -7.17 24.45 -15.14
CA ASN A 128 -7.50 25.89 -15.21
C ASN A 128 -6.54 26.81 -14.40
N GLN A 129 -5.41 26.30 -13.94
CA GLN A 129 -4.39 27.10 -13.25
C GLN A 129 -3.19 27.38 -14.19
N LYS A 130 -2.43 28.44 -13.88
CA LYS A 130 -1.18 28.70 -14.59
C LYS A 130 -0.12 27.69 -14.18
N LEU A 131 0.64 27.18 -15.15
CA LEU A 131 1.72 26.23 -14.88
C LEU A 131 2.74 26.79 -13.89
N SER A 132 3.05 28.10 -13.96
CA SER A 132 3.98 28.77 -13.03
C SER A 132 3.57 28.58 -11.56
N ASP A 133 2.28 28.64 -11.28
CA ASP A 133 1.75 28.73 -9.91
C ASP A 133 1.67 27.34 -9.24
N VAL A 134 1.59 26.28 -10.06
CA VAL A 134 1.39 24.89 -9.57
C VAL A 134 2.65 24.02 -9.62
N LYS A 135 3.78 24.54 -10.11
CA LYS A 135 5.03 23.75 -10.20
C LYS A 135 5.43 23.11 -8.87
N GLY A 136 5.21 23.82 -7.76
CA GLY A 136 5.53 23.32 -6.42
C GLY A 136 4.71 22.07 -6.04
N SER A 137 3.42 22.05 -6.37
CA SER A 137 2.52 20.92 -6.06
C SER A 137 2.80 19.67 -6.90
N LEU A 138 3.50 19.85 -8.02
CA LEU A 138 3.82 18.78 -8.95
C LEU A 138 5.19 18.12 -8.70
N GLN A 139 5.99 18.60 -7.76
CA GLN A 139 7.38 18.14 -7.50
C GLN A 139 7.47 16.64 -7.14
N LYS A 140 6.40 16.06 -6.63
CA LYS A 140 6.35 14.63 -6.27
C LYS A 140 6.09 13.69 -7.45
N PHE A 141 5.95 14.23 -8.66
CA PHE A 141 5.50 13.49 -9.84
C PHE A 141 6.46 13.66 -11.02
N ASP A 142 6.43 12.70 -11.95
CA ASP A 142 7.07 12.81 -13.26
C ASP A 142 6.10 13.51 -14.22
N VAL A 143 6.34 14.78 -14.53
CA VAL A 143 5.39 15.59 -15.29
C VAL A 143 5.74 15.63 -16.77
N GLN A 144 4.79 15.21 -17.61
CA GLN A 144 4.88 15.32 -19.06
C GLN A 144 3.92 16.39 -19.58
N TYR A 145 4.49 17.37 -20.29
CA TYR A 145 3.72 18.45 -20.89
C TYR A 145 3.47 18.17 -22.38
N THR A 146 2.28 18.50 -22.84
CA THR A 146 1.87 18.53 -24.27
C THR A 146 1.14 19.83 -24.55
N GLY A 147 1.18 20.30 -25.81
CA GLY A 147 0.63 21.60 -26.18
C GLY A 147 1.49 22.78 -25.80
N THR A 148 1.00 23.98 -26.07
CA THR A 148 1.68 25.27 -25.79
C THR A 148 0.69 26.24 -25.16
N GLY A 149 1.13 27.09 -24.24
CA GLY A 149 0.30 28.04 -23.49
C GLY A 149 0.69 28.13 -22.03
N GLU A 150 0.09 29.06 -21.31
CA GLU A 150 0.38 29.29 -19.89
C GLU A 150 -0.53 28.50 -18.94
N TYR A 151 -1.70 28.05 -19.41
CA TYR A 151 -2.72 27.41 -18.59
C TYR A 151 -2.79 25.92 -18.81
N ILE A 152 -3.14 25.19 -17.76
CA ILE A 152 -3.37 23.76 -17.81
C ILE A 152 -4.83 23.50 -18.15
N LEU A 153 -5.08 22.90 -19.32
CA LEU A 153 -6.42 22.59 -19.82
C LEU A 153 -6.89 21.21 -19.40
N PHE A 154 -5.97 20.27 -19.18
CA PHE A 154 -6.27 18.90 -18.83
C PHE A 154 -5.13 18.28 -18.06
N GLN A 155 -5.46 17.35 -17.16
CA GLN A 155 -4.49 16.51 -16.43
C GLN A 155 -4.93 15.05 -16.39
N SER A 156 -3.99 14.14 -16.33
CA SER A 156 -4.20 12.72 -16.06
C SER A 156 -3.00 12.15 -15.28
N PRO A 157 -3.19 11.47 -14.14
CA PRO A 157 -4.46 11.06 -13.50
C PRO A 157 -5.32 12.23 -13.00
N SER A 158 -6.55 11.91 -12.60
CA SER A 158 -7.51 12.90 -12.10
C SER A 158 -7.07 13.47 -10.74
N ALA A 159 -7.48 14.72 -10.45
CA ALA A 159 -7.27 15.33 -9.14
C ALA A 159 -7.92 14.47 -8.03
N GLY A 160 -7.22 14.37 -6.88
CA GLY A 160 -7.65 13.56 -5.74
C GLY A 160 -7.27 12.07 -5.85
N GLU A 161 -6.81 11.57 -7.01
CA GLU A 161 -6.33 10.20 -7.11
C GLU A 161 -5.07 10.00 -6.25
N ARG A 162 -5.01 8.86 -5.55
CA ARG A 162 -3.87 8.48 -4.73
C ARG A 162 -2.94 7.57 -5.52
N VAL A 163 -1.79 8.09 -5.90
CA VAL A 163 -0.78 7.40 -6.71
C VAL A 163 0.57 7.36 -6.02
N TYR A 164 1.52 6.57 -6.50
CA TYR A 164 2.88 6.59 -5.98
C TYR A 164 3.61 7.89 -6.34
N GLU A 165 4.46 8.40 -5.45
CA GLU A 165 5.42 9.46 -5.78
C GLU A 165 6.27 9.01 -6.98
N GLY A 166 6.52 9.93 -7.92
CA GLY A 166 7.15 9.63 -9.21
C GLY A 166 6.20 9.10 -10.28
N THR A 167 4.90 8.93 -9.98
CA THR A 167 3.91 8.59 -11.04
C THR A 167 3.87 9.69 -12.09
N LYS A 168 3.74 9.26 -13.34
CA LYS A 168 3.67 10.15 -14.49
C LYS A 168 2.33 10.90 -14.52
N ILE A 169 2.40 12.24 -14.48
CA ILE A 169 1.25 13.12 -14.73
C ILE A 169 1.39 13.72 -16.13
N ARG A 170 0.38 13.52 -16.96
CA ARG A 170 0.28 14.16 -18.28
C ARG A 170 -0.55 15.42 -18.17
N ILE A 171 -0.02 16.51 -18.68
CA ILE A 171 -0.62 17.84 -18.65
C ILE A 171 -0.72 18.38 -20.08
N LEU A 172 -1.92 18.83 -20.45
CA LEU A 172 -2.14 19.57 -21.68
C LEU A 172 -2.12 21.08 -21.38
N LEU A 173 -1.22 21.80 -22.04
CA LEU A 173 -1.11 23.24 -21.96
C LEU A 173 -1.90 23.91 -23.10
N GLY A 174 -2.43 25.09 -22.83
CA GLY A 174 -3.11 25.95 -23.79
C GLY A 174 -3.33 27.35 -23.25
N ASP A 175 -3.94 28.19 -24.06
CA ASP A 175 -4.35 29.54 -23.67
C ASP A 175 -5.75 29.51 -23.10
N LYS A 176 -5.99 30.36 -22.11
CA LYS A 176 -7.32 30.51 -21.53
C LYS A 176 -8.22 31.19 -22.58
N LYS A 177 -9.31 30.53 -22.95
CA LYS A 177 -10.33 31.14 -23.77
C LYS A 177 -11.07 32.24 -23.03
#